data_07a376a5e980c5d147bb33b344b347a3
#
_entry.id   07a376a5e980c5d147bb33b344b347a3
#
_cell.length_a   1.000
_cell.length_b   1.000
_cell.length_c   1.000
_cell.angle_alpha   90.00
_cell.angle_beta   90.00
_cell.angle_gamma   90.00
#
_symmetry.space_group_name_H-M   'P 1'
#
loop_
_entity.id
_entity.type
_entity.pdbx_description
1 polymer ?
#
loop_
_entity_poly.entity_id
_entity_poly.type
_entity_poly.pdbx_seq_one_letter_code
_entity_poly.pdbx_strand_id
1 'polypeptide(L)'
;MKRTGLAVALALGMMTHGVMAKTLNVVTSFSILGDITQQVGGDRVKVTTLVGPDGDPHTFEPSPKDSAALSKADVVVVNGLGLEGWLDRLVKASGFKGQLVVASDGVKTHTLEEDGKTVTDPHAWNSAANGALYAQNILSGLVKADPEDTAALEATGKPYIAQL
;
A
#
# COMPACT_ATOMS: atom_id res chain seq x y z
N MET A 1 -15.96 61.38 -39.97
CA MET A 1 -14.90 60.98 -39.00
C MET A 1 -15.39 59.68 -38.28
N LYS A 2 -14.88 58.53 -38.71
CA LYS A 2 -15.24 57.18 -38.11
C LYS A 2 -14.11 56.76 -37.17
N ARG A 3 -14.46 56.65 -35.89
CA ARG A 3 -13.53 56.12 -34.85
C ARG A 3 -13.72 54.60 -34.74
N THR A 4 -12.74 53.83 -35.23
CA THR A 4 -12.63 52.40 -35.07
C THR A 4 -12.01 52.13 -33.68
N GLY A 5 -12.79 51.59 -32.77
CA GLY A 5 -12.31 51.10 -31.47
C GLY A 5 -11.70 49.71 -31.62
N LEU A 6 -10.42 49.55 -31.27
CA LEU A 6 -9.70 48.30 -31.25
C LEU A 6 -9.94 47.63 -29.87
N ALA A 7 -10.71 46.54 -29.83
CA ALA A 7 -10.90 45.73 -28.63
C ALA A 7 -9.71 44.75 -28.54
N VAL A 8 -8.85 44.94 -27.54
CA VAL A 8 -7.80 44.00 -27.18
C VAL A 8 -8.40 42.96 -26.22
N ALA A 9 -8.61 41.76 -26.72
CA ALA A 9 -8.99 40.62 -25.89
C ALA A 9 -7.76 40.07 -25.18
N LEU A 10 -7.67 40.29 -23.86
CA LEU A 10 -6.65 39.70 -23.00
C LEU A 10 -7.03 38.24 -22.74
N ALA A 11 -6.41 37.30 -23.45
CA ALA A 11 -6.52 35.87 -23.16
C ALA A 11 -5.67 35.54 -21.90
N LEU A 12 -6.32 35.41 -20.74
CA LEU A 12 -5.69 34.86 -19.53
C LEU A 12 -5.47 33.36 -19.77
N GLY A 13 -4.26 32.98 -20.15
CA GLY A 13 -3.82 31.60 -20.17
C GLY A 13 -3.75 31.07 -18.74
N MET A 14 -4.72 30.26 -18.34
CA MET A 14 -4.61 29.45 -17.13
C MET A 14 -3.48 28.43 -17.34
N MET A 15 -2.29 28.71 -16.83
CA MET A 15 -1.25 27.68 -16.64
C MET A 15 -1.72 26.73 -15.56
N THR A 16 -2.31 25.62 -15.96
CA THR A 16 -2.50 24.47 -15.06
C THR A 16 -1.10 23.93 -14.76
N HIS A 17 -0.58 24.28 -13.59
CA HIS A 17 0.58 23.58 -13.04
C HIS A 17 0.10 22.16 -12.77
N GLY A 18 0.46 21.24 -13.65
CA GLY A 18 0.28 19.81 -13.39
C GLY A 18 1.10 19.47 -12.14
N VAL A 19 0.43 19.28 -11.03
CA VAL A 19 1.06 18.66 -9.85
C VAL A 19 1.53 17.30 -10.32
N MET A 20 2.84 17.09 -10.37
CA MET A 20 3.41 15.77 -10.65
C MET A 20 2.98 14.86 -9.53
N ALA A 21 2.14 13.88 -9.84
CA ALA A 21 1.69 12.91 -8.86
C ALA A 21 2.89 12.22 -8.22
N LYS A 22 2.90 12.15 -6.90
CA LYS A 22 3.95 11.48 -6.13
C LYS A 22 3.82 9.97 -6.32
N THR A 23 4.92 9.28 -6.65
CA THR A 23 4.96 7.82 -6.56
C THR A 23 5.30 7.43 -5.12
N LEU A 24 4.39 6.70 -4.46
CA LEU A 24 4.59 6.20 -3.10
C LEU A 24 5.59 5.05 -3.07
N ASN A 25 6.59 5.12 -2.21
CA ASN A 25 7.45 3.99 -1.90
C ASN A 25 6.74 3.09 -0.90
N VAL A 26 6.37 1.89 -1.31
CA VAL A 26 5.66 0.93 -0.47
C VAL A 26 6.54 -0.28 -0.19
N VAL A 27 6.68 -0.64 1.09
CA VAL A 27 7.32 -1.88 1.50
C VAL A 27 6.26 -2.87 1.94
N THR A 28 6.30 -4.09 1.43
CA THR A 28 5.37 -5.16 1.80
C THR A 28 6.11 -6.31 2.48
N SER A 29 5.50 -6.96 3.45
CA SER A 29 6.15 -8.03 4.20
C SER A 29 6.46 -9.24 3.32
N PHE A 30 5.55 -9.68 2.45
CA PHE A 30 5.78 -10.83 1.56
C PHE A 30 5.09 -10.67 0.19
N SER A 31 5.41 -11.61 -0.71
CA SER A 31 5.12 -11.51 -2.15
C SER A 31 3.64 -11.34 -2.51
N ILE A 32 2.72 -12.00 -1.81
CA ILE A 32 1.28 -11.89 -2.07
C ILE A 32 0.80 -10.47 -1.78
N LEU A 33 1.22 -9.86 -0.68
CA LEU A 33 0.90 -8.46 -0.39
C LEU A 33 1.56 -7.52 -1.39
N GLY A 34 2.75 -7.87 -1.88
CA GLY A 34 3.43 -7.14 -2.93
C GLY A 34 2.61 -7.09 -4.21
N ASP A 35 2.09 -8.22 -4.65
CA ASP A 35 1.24 -8.31 -5.84
C ASP A 35 -0.07 -7.53 -5.66
N ILE A 36 -0.82 -7.77 -4.59
CA ILE A 36 -2.06 -7.04 -4.31
C ILE A 36 -1.81 -5.53 -4.28
N THR A 37 -0.73 -5.08 -3.62
CA THR A 37 -0.38 -3.65 -3.54
C THR A 37 -0.08 -3.07 -4.92
N GLN A 38 0.64 -3.81 -5.77
CA GLN A 38 0.94 -3.38 -7.13
C GLN A 38 -0.33 -3.29 -7.99
N GLN A 39 -1.24 -4.25 -7.88
CA GLN A 39 -2.52 -4.23 -8.60
C GLN A 39 -3.42 -3.07 -8.14
N VAL A 40 -3.46 -2.79 -6.85
CA VAL A 40 -4.27 -1.71 -6.27
C VAL A 40 -3.69 -0.34 -6.60
N GLY A 41 -2.36 -0.18 -6.50
CA GLY A 41 -1.70 1.12 -6.63
C GLY A 41 -1.26 1.48 -8.06
N GLY A 42 -1.11 0.48 -8.94
CA GLY A 42 -0.68 0.67 -10.32
C GLY A 42 0.67 1.40 -10.42
N ASP A 43 0.72 2.43 -11.25
CA ASP A 43 1.91 3.28 -11.46
C ASP A 43 2.12 4.35 -10.36
N ARG A 44 1.19 4.43 -9.40
CA ARG A 44 1.27 5.33 -8.24
C ARG A 44 2.10 4.78 -7.11
N VAL A 45 2.52 3.53 -7.18
CA VAL A 45 3.32 2.86 -6.17
C VAL A 45 4.61 2.27 -6.75
N LYS A 46 5.66 2.29 -5.94
CA LYS A 46 6.88 1.53 -6.15
C LYS A 46 7.00 0.53 -5.01
N VAL A 47 6.73 -0.74 -5.30
CA VAL A 47 6.67 -1.80 -4.31
C VAL A 47 8.04 -2.45 -4.11
N THR A 48 8.43 -2.62 -2.85
CA THR A 48 9.58 -3.44 -2.42
C THR A 48 9.05 -4.50 -1.47
N THR A 49 9.22 -5.76 -1.82
CA THR A 49 8.81 -6.91 -1.01
C THR A 49 10.00 -7.45 -0.22
N LEU A 50 9.82 -7.68 1.08
CA LEU A 50 10.88 -8.18 1.96
C LEU A 50 11.08 -9.68 1.78
N VAL A 51 10.01 -10.45 1.86
CA VAL A 51 10.03 -11.92 1.69
C VAL A 51 9.54 -12.26 0.30
N GLY A 52 10.43 -12.79 -0.54
CA GLY A 52 10.11 -13.21 -1.91
C GLY A 52 9.19 -14.43 -1.98
N PRO A 53 8.81 -14.87 -3.21
CA PRO A 53 7.84 -15.96 -3.40
C PRO A 53 8.29 -17.31 -2.83
N ASP A 54 9.61 -17.54 -2.72
CA ASP A 54 10.17 -18.78 -2.19
C ASP A 54 10.58 -18.67 -0.71
N GLY A 55 10.29 -17.53 -0.07
CA GLY A 55 10.64 -17.27 1.33
C GLY A 55 9.49 -17.59 2.29
N ASP A 56 9.84 -17.84 3.55
CA ASP A 56 8.90 -18.04 4.62
C ASP A 56 8.76 -16.77 5.48
N PRO A 57 7.58 -16.11 5.49
CA PRO A 57 7.37 -14.91 6.28
C PRO A 57 7.34 -15.15 7.81
N HIS A 58 7.13 -16.38 8.27
CA HIS A 58 7.17 -16.69 9.70
C HIS A 58 8.58 -16.60 10.28
N THR A 59 9.57 -17.11 9.52
CA THR A 59 10.96 -17.28 9.97
C THR A 59 11.93 -16.28 9.39
N PHE A 60 11.42 -15.27 8.69
CA PHE A 60 12.25 -14.25 8.05
C PHE A 60 13.11 -13.47 9.05
N GLU A 61 14.38 -13.34 8.75
CA GLU A 61 15.33 -12.55 9.52
C GLU A 61 15.72 -11.27 8.76
N PRO A 62 15.20 -10.10 9.19
CA PRO A 62 15.48 -8.84 8.53
C PRO A 62 16.96 -8.45 8.54
N SER A 63 17.45 -7.98 7.41
CA SER A 63 18.79 -7.46 7.22
C SER A 63 18.85 -5.92 7.41
N PRO A 64 20.05 -5.32 7.49
CA PRO A 64 20.20 -3.85 7.46
C PRO A 64 19.64 -3.20 6.19
N LYS A 65 19.63 -3.92 5.06
CA LYS A 65 19.02 -3.45 3.81
C LYS A 65 17.52 -3.30 3.95
N ASP A 66 16.86 -4.21 4.66
CA ASP A 66 15.41 -4.17 4.88
C ASP A 66 15.04 -3.00 5.81
N SER A 67 15.83 -2.78 6.85
CA SER A 67 15.69 -1.60 7.71
C SER A 67 15.86 -0.28 6.92
N ALA A 68 16.83 -0.22 6.01
CA ALA A 68 17.03 0.94 5.14
C ALA A 68 15.88 1.13 4.14
N ALA A 69 15.23 0.05 3.68
CA ALA A 69 14.05 0.13 2.82
C ALA A 69 12.85 0.70 3.60
N LEU A 70 12.58 0.21 4.81
CA LEU A 70 11.52 0.72 5.66
C LEU A 70 11.71 2.20 6.01
N SER A 71 12.93 2.63 6.30
CA SER A 71 13.21 4.04 6.68
C SER A 71 12.83 5.04 5.59
N LYS A 72 12.75 4.61 4.33
CA LYS A 72 12.42 5.42 3.15
C LYS A 72 10.99 5.18 2.65
N ALA A 73 10.26 4.26 3.25
CA ALA A 73 8.92 3.93 2.83
C ALA A 73 7.91 5.02 3.24
N ASP A 74 6.99 5.33 2.34
CA ASP A 74 5.80 6.13 2.64
C ASP A 74 4.73 5.25 3.31
N VAL A 75 4.65 3.98 2.88
CA VAL A 75 3.68 2.99 3.37
C VAL A 75 4.39 1.66 3.61
N VAL A 76 4.05 0.99 4.70
CA VAL A 76 4.41 -0.41 4.98
C VAL A 76 3.13 -1.23 5.07
N VAL A 77 3.04 -2.30 4.30
CA VAL A 77 1.90 -3.23 4.26
C VAL A 77 2.31 -4.56 4.85
N VAL A 78 1.57 -5.01 5.84
CA VAL A 78 1.81 -6.25 6.57
C VAL A 78 0.54 -7.10 6.63
N ASN A 79 0.69 -8.40 6.85
CA ASN A 79 -0.45 -9.27 7.06
C ASN A 79 -1.14 -8.99 8.41
N GLY A 80 -0.36 -8.95 9.47
CA GLY A 80 -0.89 -8.97 10.83
C GLY A 80 -1.22 -10.40 11.30
N LEU A 81 -2.14 -10.53 12.25
CA LEU A 81 -2.56 -11.82 12.84
C LEU A 81 -1.40 -12.62 13.45
N GLY A 82 -0.28 -11.99 13.76
CA GLY A 82 0.91 -12.62 14.34
C GLY A 82 1.86 -13.28 13.33
N LEU A 83 1.62 -13.14 12.00
CA LEU A 83 2.48 -13.74 10.97
C LEU A 83 3.93 -13.23 11.06
N GLU A 84 4.09 -11.91 11.14
CA GLU A 84 5.40 -11.26 11.11
C GLU A 84 5.93 -11.00 12.53
N GLY A 85 6.36 -12.03 13.23
CA GLY A 85 6.89 -11.89 14.59
C GLY A 85 8.16 -11.03 14.71
N TRP A 86 8.82 -10.77 13.59
CA TRP A 86 10.02 -9.92 13.46
C TRP A 86 9.71 -8.44 13.21
N LEU A 87 8.47 -8.10 12.83
CA LEU A 87 8.11 -6.79 12.27
C LEU A 87 8.31 -5.64 13.25
N ASP A 88 7.84 -5.75 14.49
CA ASP A 88 7.91 -4.66 15.47
C ASP A 88 9.36 -4.22 15.72
N ARG A 89 10.28 -5.18 15.78
CA ARG A 89 11.71 -4.89 15.92
C ARG A 89 12.27 -4.17 14.71
N LEU A 90 11.86 -4.58 13.50
CA LEU A 90 12.30 -3.95 12.26
C LEU A 90 11.76 -2.53 12.12
N VAL A 91 10.47 -2.31 12.36
CA VAL A 91 9.84 -0.97 12.33
C VAL A 91 10.54 -0.02 13.30
N LYS A 92 10.78 -0.48 14.53
CA LYS A 92 11.49 0.31 15.55
C LYS A 92 12.93 0.63 15.13
N ALA A 93 13.65 -0.36 14.61
CA ALA A 93 15.05 -0.20 14.20
C ALA A 93 15.20 0.72 12.98
N SER A 94 14.26 0.69 12.05
CA SER A 94 14.28 1.50 10.82
C SER A 94 13.98 2.99 11.07
N GLY A 95 13.32 3.32 12.18
CA GLY A 95 12.78 4.66 12.42
C GLY A 95 11.65 5.05 11.45
N PHE A 96 10.95 4.06 10.88
CA PHE A 96 9.80 4.27 9.99
C PHE A 96 8.75 5.19 10.63
N LYS A 97 8.24 6.15 9.84
CA LYS A 97 7.25 7.15 10.28
C LYS A 97 6.07 7.28 9.32
N GLY A 98 6.03 6.44 8.29
CA GLY A 98 4.96 6.45 7.29
C GLY A 98 3.67 5.78 7.78
N GLN A 99 2.80 5.45 6.83
CA GLN A 99 1.54 4.75 7.08
C GLN A 99 1.78 3.24 7.21
N LEU A 100 1.46 2.65 8.35
CA LEU A 100 1.40 1.20 8.51
C LEU A 100 -0.01 0.70 8.16
N VAL A 101 -0.10 -0.30 7.28
CA VAL A 101 -1.34 -0.95 6.84
C VAL A 101 -1.30 -2.41 7.25
N VAL A 102 -2.27 -2.82 8.06
CA VAL A 102 -2.51 -4.24 8.38
C VAL A 102 -3.56 -4.74 7.39
N ALA A 103 -3.15 -5.57 6.44
CA ALA A 103 -4.01 -6.00 5.34
C ALA A 103 -5.19 -6.86 5.82
N SER A 104 -5.01 -7.63 6.89
CA SER A 104 -6.04 -8.49 7.47
C SER A 104 -7.04 -7.80 8.40
N ASP A 105 -6.97 -6.48 8.57
CA ASP A 105 -7.93 -5.79 9.43
C ASP A 105 -9.38 -6.08 9.01
N GLY A 106 -10.22 -6.47 10.00
CA GLY A 106 -11.62 -6.81 9.77
C GLY A 106 -11.88 -8.23 9.26
N VAL A 107 -10.84 -9.05 9.05
CA VAL A 107 -11.02 -10.47 8.70
C VAL A 107 -11.63 -11.24 9.87
N LYS A 108 -12.60 -12.10 9.56
CA LYS A 108 -13.08 -13.09 10.52
C LYS A 108 -12.01 -14.16 10.70
N THR A 109 -11.36 -14.14 11.86
CA THR A 109 -10.25 -15.04 12.17
C THR A 109 -10.71 -16.47 12.43
N HIS A 110 -9.83 -17.43 12.12
CA HIS A 110 -9.91 -18.83 12.53
C HIS A 110 -8.76 -19.16 13.47
N THR A 111 -8.84 -20.29 14.13
CA THR A 111 -7.77 -20.79 14.98
C THR A 111 -7.17 -22.06 14.39
N LEU A 112 -5.92 -22.32 14.70
CA LEU A 112 -5.22 -23.58 14.42
C LEU A 112 -4.50 -24.05 15.68
N GLU A 113 -4.15 -25.32 15.70
CA GLU A 113 -3.32 -25.90 16.78
C GLU A 113 -1.86 -25.90 16.34
N GLU A 114 -1.01 -25.24 17.13
CA GLU A 114 0.43 -25.16 16.90
C GLU A 114 1.14 -25.46 18.21
N ASP A 115 2.02 -26.48 18.23
CA ASP A 115 2.75 -26.94 19.43
C ASP A 115 1.86 -27.18 20.66
N GLY A 116 0.66 -27.71 20.42
CA GLY A 116 -0.32 -28.01 21.48
C GLY A 116 -1.00 -26.78 22.07
N LYS A 117 -0.96 -25.65 21.38
CA LYS A 117 -1.67 -24.40 21.73
C LYS A 117 -2.60 -23.99 20.63
N THR A 118 -3.76 -23.50 21.00
CA THR A 118 -4.68 -22.86 20.06
C THR A 118 -4.20 -21.44 19.79
N VAL A 119 -3.85 -21.15 18.53
CA VAL A 119 -3.40 -19.82 18.06
C VAL A 119 -4.29 -19.31 16.96
N THR A 120 -4.26 -18.01 16.69
CA THR A 120 -4.94 -17.44 15.54
C THR A 120 -4.25 -17.90 14.26
N ASP A 121 -5.03 -18.39 13.29
CA ASP A 121 -4.52 -18.73 11.95
C ASP A 121 -4.21 -17.43 11.19
N PRO A 122 -2.95 -17.14 10.85
CA PRO A 122 -2.57 -15.93 10.15
C PRO A 122 -2.79 -16.01 8.63
N HIS A 123 -3.10 -17.20 8.07
CA HIS A 123 -3.12 -17.46 6.62
C HIS A 123 -4.42 -17.00 5.94
N ALA A 124 -4.94 -15.85 6.35
CA ALA A 124 -6.25 -15.35 5.91
C ALA A 124 -6.31 -15.01 4.42
N TRP A 125 -5.18 -14.71 3.78
CA TRP A 125 -5.09 -14.42 2.32
C TRP A 125 -5.46 -15.61 1.42
N ASN A 126 -5.51 -16.83 1.94
CA ASN A 126 -5.91 -18.02 1.19
C ASN A 126 -7.40 -18.04 0.82
N SER A 127 -8.19 -17.12 1.35
CA SER A 127 -9.60 -16.92 0.99
C SER A 127 -9.76 -15.76 0.01
N ALA A 128 -10.41 -15.98 -1.13
CA ALA A 128 -10.69 -14.93 -2.11
C ALA A 128 -11.49 -13.76 -1.51
N ALA A 129 -12.48 -14.07 -0.65
CA ALA A 129 -13.26 -13.03 0.03
C ALA A 129 -12.39 -12.15 0.94
N ASN A 130 -11.38 -12.74 1.59
CA ASN A 130 -10.41 -11.98 2.36
C ASN A 130 -9.45 -11.20 1.44
N GLY A 131 -9.14 -11.73 0.26
CA GLY A 131 -8.34 -11.02 -0.75
C GLY A 131 -8.93 -9.66 -1.12
N ALA A 132 -10.26 -9.60 -1.31
CA ALA A 132 -10.96 -8.35 -1.55
C ALA A 132 -10.83 -7.37 -0.37
N LEU A 133 -10.95 -7.87 0.87
CA LEU A 133 -10.77 -7.04 2.08
C LEU A 133 -9.33 -6.53 2.22
N TYR A 134 -8.34 -7.39 1.94
CA TYR A 134 -6.94 -7.00 1.91
C TYR A 134 -6.70 -5.85 0.92
N ALA A 135 -7.21 -5.99 -0.30
CA ALA A 135 -7.10 -4.97 -1.33
C ALA A 135 -7.78 -3.64 -0.93
N GLN A 136 -8.93 -3.71 -0.24
CA GLN A 136 -9.62 -2.53 0.30
C GLN A 136 -8.79 -1.84 1.39
N ASN A 137 -8.21 -2.60 2.32
CA ASN A 137 -7.38 -2.05 3.39
C ASN A 137 -6.11 -1.39 2.83
N ILE A 138 -5.48 -2.02 1.82
CA ILE A 138 -4.32 -1.47 1.12
C ILE A 138 -4.70 -0.18 0.40
N LEU A 139 -5.78 -0.15 -0.38
CA LEU A 139 -6.24 1.07 -1.06
C LEU A 139 -6.48 2.20 -0.06
N SER A 140 -7.16 1.91 1.04
CA SER A 140 -7.40 2.90 2.10
C SER A 140 -6.12 3.44 2.71
N GLY A 141 -5.11 2.60 2.89
CA GLY A 141 -3.79 2.99 3.38
C GLY A 141 -3.02 3.88 2.41
N LEU A 142 -3.06 3.56 1.10
CA LEU A 142 -2.44 4.38 0.06
C LEU A 142 -3.09 5.76 -0.03
N VAL A 143 -4.43 5.83 0.00
CA VAL A 143 -5.17 7.10 0.01
C VAL A 143 -4.85 7.95 1.25
N LYS A 144 -4.69 7.34 2.43
CA LYS A 144 -4.25 8.06 3.63
C LYS A 144 -2.84 8.62 3.51
N ALA A 145 -1.95 7.91 2.82
CA ALA A 145 -0.57 8.35 2.60
C ALA A 145 -0.45 9.45 1.54
N ASP A 146 -1.35 9.46 0.56
CA ASP A 146 -1.43 10.47 -0.50
C ASP A 146 -2.88 10.87 -0.79
N PRO A 147 -3.49 11.74 0.03
CA PRO A 147 -4.88 12.18 -0.16
C PRO A 147 -5.09 12.99 -1.45
N GLU A 148 -4.06 13.63 -1.96
CA GLU A 148 -4.13 14.46 -3.18
C GLU A 148 -4.35 13.60 -4.42
N ASP A 149 -3.89 12.33 -4.39
CA ASP A 149 -3.98 11.39 -5.51
C ASP A 149 -5.13 10.35 -5.34
N THR A 150 -6.06 10.60 -4.43
CA THR A 150 -7.18 9.69 -4.10
C THR A 150 -7.92 9.22 -5.35
N ALA A 151 -8.27 10.14 -6.27
CA ALA A 151 -9.05 9.81 -7.46
C ALA A 151 -8.33 8.82 -8.38
N ALA A 152 -7.02 8.96 -8.56
CA ALA A 152 -6.22 8.06 -9.40
C ALA A 152 -6.02 6.69 -8.72
N LEU A 153 -5.74 6.67 -7.42
CA LEU A 153 -5.63 5.43 -6.65
C LEU A 153 -6.95 4.64 -6.67
N GLU A 154 -8.09 5.32 -6.48
CA GLU A 154 -9.40 4.69 -6.53
C GLU A 154 -9.76 4.21 -7.95
N ALA A 155 -9.39 4.95 -8.99
CA ALA A 155 -9.64 4.55 -10.37
C ALA A 155 -8.91 3.25 -10.75
N THR A 156 -7.75 2.99 -10.15
CA THR A 156 -6.99 1.75 -10.33
C THR A 156 -7.47 0.64 -9.39
N GLY A 157 -7.60 0.93 -8.10
CA GLY A 157 -7.85 -0.07 -7.07
C GLY A 157 -9.27 -0.63 -7.05
N LYS A 158 -10.30 0.21 -7.22
CA LYS A 158 -11.71 -0.25 -7.16
C LYS A 158 -12.06 -1.29 -8.22
N PRO A 159 -11.65 -1.15 -9.51
CA PRO A 159 -11.90 -2.20 -10.52
C PRO A 159 -11.22 -3.52 -10.18
N TYR A 160 -9.99 -3.50 -9.64
CA TYR A 160 -9.31 -4.71 -9.20
C TYR A 160 -10.04 -5.38 -8.04
N ILE A 161 -10.43 -4.62 -7.01
CA ILE A 161 -11.20 -5.14 -5.86
C ILE A 161 -12.52 -5.80 -6.32
N ALA A 162 -13.18 -5.24 -7.34
CA ALA A 162 -14.44 -5.77 -7.86
C ALA A 162 -14.28 -7.10 -8.63
N GLN A 163 -13.06 -7.54 -8.96
CA GLN A 163 -12.76 -8.80 -9.62
C GLN A 163 -12.45 -9.94 -8.63
N LEU A 164 -12.20 -9.61 -7.39
CA LEU A 164 -11.91 -10.56 -6.30
C LEU A 164 -13.18 -11.06 -5.63
#